data_d161fbe7e4373d78108679ebaebb4946
#
_entry.id   d161fbe7e4373d78108679ebaebb4946
#
_cell.length_a   1.000
_cell.length_b   1.000
_cell.length_c   1.000
_cell.angle_alpha   90.00
_cell.angle_beta   90.00
_cell.angle_gamma   90.00
#
_symmetry.space_group_name_H-M   'P 1'
#
loop_
_entity.id
_entity.type
_entity.pdbx_description
1 polymer ?
#
loop_
_entity_poly.entity_id
_entity_poly.type
_entity_poly.pdbx_seq_one_letter_code
_entity_poly.pdbx_strand_id
1 'polypeptide(L)'
;VFPYALLAIIAFSGATHDIACDGVYMSELSNDDQAKYIGWQGAFYNIAKIIATGGLVYLAGYLIEQYGGTEGADSTVMFAANQKAWMIIMTILCVIMIILGIYHLFMLPSGGAKKQGEQRTAGQVMTELANVLLDFFHKRHIVYYLFFIILYRFAEGFVMKIVPLFLKASRETGGLGLSEKEIGLYYGTYGAAAFVLGSY
;
A
#
# COMPACT_ATOMS: atom_id res chain seq x y z
N VAL A 1 -15.42 -1.22 -17.84
CA VAL A 1 -14.10 -0.82 -18.39
C VAL A 1 -13.57 0.42 -17.69
N PHE A 2 -14.33 1.51 -17.58
CA PHE A 2 -13.88 2.79 -16.99
C PHE A 2 -13.34 2.67 -15.55
N PRO A 3 -13.98 1.98 -14.57
CA PRO A 3 -13.44 1.84 -13.22
C PRO A 3 -12.10 1.12 -13.16
N TYR A 4 -11.91 0.10 -14.00
CA TYR A 4 -10.64 -0.64 -14.06
C TYR A 4 -9.49 0.22 -14.62
N ALA A 5 -9.78 1.10 -15.59
CA ALA A 5 -8.79 2.03 -16.11
C ALA A 5 -8.34 3.04 -15.03
N LEU A 6 -9.27 3.57 -14.24
CA LEU A 6 -8.93 4.44 -13.11
C LEU A 6 -8.08 3.73 -12.06
N LEU A 7 -8.43 2.49 -11.69
CA LEU A 7 -7.64 1.68 -10.76
C LEU A 7 -6.23 1.42 -11.29
N ALA A 8 -6.07 1.17 -12.60
CA ALA A 8 -4.77 0.99 -13.22
C ALA A 8 -3.92 2.28 -13.16
N ILE A 9 -4.53 3.45 -13.40
CA ILE A 9 -3.84 4.75 -13.28
C ILE A 9 -3.40 5.00 -11.83
N ILE A 10 -4.26 4.72 -10.85
CA ILE A 10 -3.93 4.86 -9.42
C ILE A 10 -2.78 3.93 -9.04
N ALA A 11 -2.84 2.65 -9.47
CA ALA A 11 -1.80 1.68 -9.20
C ALA A 11 -0.45 2.08 -9.81
N PHE A 12 -0.46 2.54 -11.07
CA PHE A 12 0.75 3.01 -11.75
C PHE A 12 1.32 4.27 -11.07
N SER A 13 0.47 5.23 -10.73
CA SER A 13 0.87 6.45 -10.02
C SER A 13 1.46 6.13 -8.64
N GLY A 14 0.83 5.21 -7.89
CA GLY A 14 1.32 4.74 -6.59
C GLY A 14 2.69 4.08 -6.70
N ALA A 15 2.86 3.16 -7.66
CA ALA A 15 4.15 2.49 -7.89
C ALA A 15 5.26 3.49 -8.30
N THR A 16 4.92 4.49 -9.14
CA THR A 16 5.87 5.52 -9.55
C THR A 16 6.29 6.39 -8.36
N HIS A 17 5.33 6.77 -7.50
CA HIS A 17 5.61 7.53 -6.28
C HIS A 17 6.52 6.73 -5.32
N ASP A 18 6.24 5.45 -5.13
CA ASP A 18 7.01 4.55 -4.26
C ASP A 18 8.48 4.46 -4.72
N ILE A 19 8.69 4.21 -6.02
CA ILE A 19 10.04 4.19 -6.63
C ILE A 19 10.76 5.54 -6.46
N ALA A 20 10.05 6.66 -6.61
CA ALA A 20 10.62 7.99 -6.46
C ALA A 20 11.03 8.25 -4.99
N CYS A 21 10.21 7.83 -4.02
CA CYS A 21 10.53 7.93 -2.60
C CYS A 21 11.77 7.09 -2.24
N ASP A 22 11.84 5.86 -2.73
CA ASP A 22 13.01 4.99 -2.53
C ASP A 22 14.26 5.59 -3.18
N GLY A 23 14.13 6.19 -4.37
CA GLY A 23 15.21 6.90 -5.05
C GLY A 23 15.77 8.07 -4.22
N VAL A 24 14.90 8.90 -3.64
CA VAL A 24 15.29 10.00 -2.74
C VAL A 24 15.97 9.45 -1.48
N TYR A 25 15.40 8.41 -0.87
CA TYR A 25 15.95 7.77 0.31
C TYR A 25 17.38 7.25 0.07
N MET A 26 17.61 6.59 -1.06
CA MET A 26 18.93 6.07 -1.43
C MET A 26 19.94 7.16 -1.84
N SER A 27 19.49 8.27 -2.41
CA SER A 27 20.38 9.34 -2.90
C SER A 27 20.77 10.33 -1.83
N GLU A 28 19.90 10.57 -0.85
CA GLU A 28 20.10 11.63 0.15
C GLU A 28 20.65 11.10 1.49
N LEU A 29 20.47 9.82 1.79
CA LEU A 29 20.93 9.23 3.04
C LEU A 29 22.23 8.42 2.86
N SER A 30 23.12 8.55 3.84
CA SER A 30 24.29 7.66 3.94
C SER A 30 23.87 6.22 4.23
N ASN A 31 24.70 5.23 3.93
CA ASN A 31 24.41 3.82 4.22
C ASN A 31 24.09 3.57 5.70
N ASP A 32 24.76 4.30 6.61
CA ASP A 32 24.54 4.18 8.05
C ASP A 32 23.16 4.76 8.44
N ASP A 33 22.77 5.89 7.85
CA ASP A 33 21.45 6.48 8.08
C ASP A 33 20.34 5.64 7.45
N GLN A 34 20.57 5.06 6.27
CA GLN A 34 19.62 4.12 5.67
C GLN A 34 19.36 2.92 6.60
N ALA A 35 20.39 2.32 7.15
CA ALA A 35 20.26 1.23 8.09
C ALA A 35 19.52 1.63 9.38
N LYS A 36 19.76 2.87 9.86
CA LYS A 36 19.12 3.40 11.06
C LYS A 36 17.63 3.71 10.88
N TYR A 37 17.24 4.24 9.72
CA TYR A 37 15.86 4.72 9.48
C TYR A 37 14.96 3.71 8.76
N ILE A 38 15.47 2.58 8.29
CA ILE A 38 14.67 1.56 7.61
C ILE A 38 13.53 1.01 8.50
N GLY A 39 13.79 0.86 9.81
CA GLY A 39 12.76 0.46 10.78
C GLY A 39 11.60 1.46 10.88
N TRP A 40 11.92 2.75 10.83
CA TRP A 40 10.91 3.81 10.84
C TRP A 40 10.05 3.81 9.59
N GLN A 41 10.63 3.57 8.42
CA GLN A 41 9.90 3.43 7.16
C GLN A 41 8.87 2.30 7.27
N GLY A 42 9.28 1.14 7.77
CA GLY A 42 8.38 0.01 8.01
C GLY A 42 7.29 0.31 9.05
N ALA A 43 7.63 1.01 10.14
CA ALA A 43 6.68 1.39 11.17
C ALA A 43 5.60 2.36 10.62
N PHE A 44 5.99 3.40 9.90
CA PHE A 44 5.04 4.34 9.28
C PHE A 44 4.16 3.68 8.22
N TYR A 45 4.72 2.77 7.42
CA TYR A 45 3.93 1.96 6.48
C TYR A 45 2.83 1.18 7.19
N ASN A 46 3.16 0.52 8.31
CA ASN A 46 2.18 -0.25 9.07
C ASN A 46 1.15 0.63 9.76
N ILE A 47 1.54 1.78 10.31
CA ILE A 47 0.61 2.77 10.88
C ILE A 47 -0.37 3.24 9.79
N ALA A 48 0.12 3.62 8.62
CA ALA A 48 -0.72 4.04 7.49
C ALA A 48 -1.69 2.92 7.06
N LYS A 49 -1.21 1.67 7.02
CA LYS A 49 -2.03 0.50 6.72
C LYS A 49 -3.16 0.32 7.75
N ILE A 50 -2.86 0.43 9.05
CA ILE A 50 -3.87 0.32 10.12
C ILE A 50 -4.91 1.44 9.99
N ILE A 51 -4.48 2.67 9.74
CA ILE A 51 -5.39 3.81 9.54
C ILE A 51 -6.27 3.57 8.31
N ALA A 52 -5.69 3.12 7.20
CA ALA A 52 -6.42 2.91 5.95
C ALA A 52 -7.42 1.74 6.06
N THR A 53 -6.98 0.58 6.55
CA THR A 53 -7.81 -0.64 6.59
C THR A 53 -8.72 -0.72 7.82
N GLY A 54 -8.35 -0.07 8.91
CA GLY A 54 -9.16 0.01 10.13
C GLY A 54 -9.95 1.31 10.21
N GLY A 55 -9.24 2.44 10.30
CA GLY A 55 -9.87 3.75 10.55
C GLY A 55 -10.80 4.21 9.45
N LEU A 56 -10.36 4.18 8.19
CA LEU A 56 -11.20 4.64 7.07
C LEU A 56 -12.36 3.68 6.78
N VAL A 57 -12.16 2.38 6.94
CA VAL A 57 -13.24 1.40 6.76
C VAL A 57 -14.28 1.53 7.89
N TYR A 58 -13.83 1.74 9.13
CA TYR A 58 -14.72 2.04 10.25
C TYR A 58 -15.54 3.32 10.00
N LEU A 59 -14.87 4.38 9.54
CA LEU A 59 -15.54 5.63 9.19
C LEU A 59 -16.55 5.44 8.04
N ALA A 60 -16.22 4.62 7.04
CA ALA A 60 -17.16 4.28 5.97
C ALA A 60 -18.41 3.60 6.52
N GLY A 61 -18.25 2.59 7.39
CA GLY A 61 -19.36 1.91 8.07
C GLY A 61 -20.23 2.88 8.87
N TYR A 62 -19.62 3.74 9.67
CA TYR A 62 -20.31 4.77 10.43
C TYR A 62 -21.13 5.72 9.53
N LEU A 63 -20.54 6.18 8.43
CA LEU A 63 -21.22 7.06 7.47
C LEU A 63 -22.39 6.34 6.76
N ILE A 64 -22.22 5.04 6.43
CA ILE A 64 -23.31 4.24 5.83
C ILE A 64 -24.52 4.20 6.77
N GLU A 65 -24.30 3.94 8.06
CA GLU A 65 -25.38 3.95 9.06
C GLU A 65 -26.03 5.33 9.18
N GLN A 66 -25.25 6.42 9.20
CA GLN A 66 -25.75 7.79 9.25
C GLN A 66 -26.61 8.17 8.03
N TYR A 67 -26.33 7.58 6.86
CA TYR A 67 -27.12 7.78 5.64
C TYR A 67 -28.28 6.78 5.48
N GLY A 68 -28.62 6.05 6.53
CA GLY A 68 -29.76 5.13 6.57
C GLY A 68 -29.48 3.73 6.03
N GLY A 69 -28.22 3.37 5.81
CA GLY A 69 -27.81 2.03 5.40
C GLY A 69 -27.74 1.07 6.60
N THR A 70 -28.86 0.92 7.32
CA THR A 70 -28.97 -0.01 8.47
C THR A 70 -29.46 -1.38 8.05
N GLU A 71 -29.33 -2.38 8.92
CA GLU A 71 -29.89 -3.72 8.73
C GLU A 71 -31.39 -3.64 8.47
N GLY A 72 -31.84 -4.18 7.34
CA GLY A 72 -33.26 -4.11 6.91
C GLY A 72 -33.62 -2.92 6.02
N ALA A 73 -32.68 -2.02 5.72
CA ALA A 73 -32.92 -0.94 4.77
C ALA A 73 -33.15 -1.48 3.35
N ASP A 74 -34.00 -0.79 2.58
CA ASP A 74 -34.22 -1.10 1.18
C ASP A 74 -32.89 -1.05 0.39
N SER A 75 -32.75 -1.93 -0.60
CA SER A 75 -31.54 -2.05 -1.43
C SER A 75 -31.13 -0.73 -2.10
N THR A 76 -32.10 0.10 -2.47
CA THR A 76 -31.85 1.43 -3.06
C THR A 76 -31.26 2.41 -2.06
N VAL A 77 -31.74 2.39 -0.81
CA VAL A 77 -31.23 3.22 0.29
C VAL A 77 -29.82 2.76 0.68
N MET A 78 -29.63 1.45 0.81
CA MET A 78 -28.32 0.86 1.10
C MET A 78 -27.29 1.24 0.02
N PHE A 79 -27.64 1.15 -1.25
CA PHE A 79 -26.76 1.54 -2.36
C PHE A 79 -26.40 3.03 -2.30
N ALA A 80 -27.38 3.91 -2.10
CA ALA A 80 -27.16 5.34 -2.01
C ALA A 80 -26.31 5.73 -0.79
N ALA A 81 -26.52 5.09 0.36
CA ALA A 81 -25.73 5.29 1.57
C ALA A 81 -24.27 4.88 1.36
N ASN A 82 -24.03 3.69 0.78
CA ASN A 82 -22.71 3.22 0.42
C ASN A 82 -21.99 4.18 -0.55
N GLN A 83 -22.67 4.60 -1.61
CA GLN A 83 -22.11 5.52 -2.58
C GLN A 83 -21.67 6.84 -1.94
N LYS A 84 -22.51 7.45 -1.10
CA LYS A 84 -22.17 8.70 -0.39
C LYS A 84 -21.00 8.52 0.58
N ALA A 85 -21.02 7.46 1.38
CA ALA A 85 -19.97 7.17 2.34
C ALA A 85 -18.61 7.01 1.64
N TRP A 86 -18.54 6.18 0.62
CA TRP A 86 -17.29 5.95 -0.13
C TRP A 86 -16.85 7.18 -0.91
N MET A 87 -17.77 8.02 -1.42
CA MET A 87 -17.40 9.31 -2.02
C MET A 87 -16.69 10.22 -1.00
N ILE A 88 -17.18 10.29 0.22
CA ILE A 88 -16.56 11.08 1.30
C ILE A 88 -15.16 10.53 1.61
N ILE A 89 -15.02 9.22 1.78
CA ILE A 89 -13.72 8.59 2.03
C ILE A 89 -12.72 8.89 0.91
N MET A 90 -13.13 8.74 -0.34
CA MET A 90 -12.26 9.05 -1.48
C MET A 90 -11.90 10.53 -1.56
N THR A 91 -12.83 11.41 -1.20
CA THR A 91 -12.56 12.86 -1.13
C THR A 91 -11.53 13.18 -0.04
N ILE A 92 -11.66 12.57 1.14
CA ILE A 92 -10.69 12.73 2.23
C ILE A 92 -9.29 12.28 1.76
N LEU A 93 -9.19 11.10 1.14
CA LEU A 93 -7.93 10.60 0.60
C LEU A 93 -7.34 11.54 -0.46
N CYS A 94 -8.19 12.05 -1.35
CA CYS A 94 -7.76 13.00 -2.38
C CYS A 94 -7.18 14.28 -1.76
N VAL A 95 -7.86 14.86 -0.76
CA VAL A 95 -7.38 16.05 -0.04
C VAL A 95 -6.04 15.77 0.66
N ILE A 96 -5.90 14.64 1.34
CA ILE A 96 -4.65 14.23 1.98
C ILE A 96 -3.53 14.14 0.93
N MET A 97 -3.77 13.49 -0.21
CA MET A 97 -2.77 13.36 -1.27
C MET A 97 -2.38 14.70 -1.88
N ILE A 98 -3.32 15.64 -2.04
CA ILE A 98 -3.01 17.00 -2.51
C ILE A 98 -2.12 17.73 -1.50
N ILE A 99 -2.45 17.67 -0.21
CA ILE A 99 -1.66 18.28 0.86
C ILE A 99 -0.24 17.70 0.89
N LEU A 100 -0.11 16.37 0.81
CA LEU A 100 1.18 15.69 0.75
C LEU A 100 1.95 16.07 -0.52
N GLY A 101 1.28 16.16 -1.66
CA GLY A 101 1.92 16.60 -2.91
C GLY A 101 2.48 18.01 -2.81
N ILE A 102 1.71 18.95 -2.24
CA ILE A 102 2.17 20.31 -1.97
C ILE A 102 3.36 20.31 -1.00
N TYR A 103 3.27 19.56 0.09
CA TYR A 103 4.36 19.39 1.05
C TYR A 103 5.64 18.90 0.37
N HIS A 104 5.56 17.88 -0.48
CA HIS A 104 6.69 17.32 -1.21
C HIS A 104 7.33 18.31 -2.16
N LEU A 105 6.55 19.20 -2.81
CA LEU A 105 7.10 20.24 -3.69
C LEU A 105 8.03 21.23 -2.96
N PHE A 106 7.78 21.48 -1.68
CA PHE A 106 8.55 22.47 -0.91
C PHE A 106 9.62 21.85 -0.02
N MET A 107 9.43 20.63 0.45
CA MET A 107 10.26 20.03 1.49
C MET A 107 11.22 18.95 0.98
N LEU A 108 10.90 18.28 -0.14
CA LEU A 108 11.78 17.27 -0.67
C LEU A 108 12.96 17.92 -1.42
N PRO A 109 14.19 17.41 -1.22
CA PRO A 109 15.33 17.82 -2.02
C PRO A 109 15.09 17.45 -3.48
N SER A 110 15.62 18.29 -4.39
CA SER A 110 15.57 18.04 -5.84
C SER A 110 16.46 16.85 -6.21
N GLY A 111 16.07 15.65 -5.87
CA GLY A 111 16.85 14.41 -5.88
C GLY A 111 17.88 14.28 -6.99
N GLY A 112 19.10 13.93 -6.59
CA GLY A 112 20.26 13.69 -7.45
C GLY A 112 21.00 14.96 -7.87
N ALA A 113 22.31 14.88 -7.86
CA ALA A 113 23.16 15.93 -8.45
C ALA A 113 22.68 16.19 -9.89
N LYS A 114 22.02 17.33 -10.09
CA LYS A 114 21.80 17.85 -11.45
C LYS A 114 23.19 17.90 -12.08
N LYS A 115 23.51 16.94 -12.92
CA LYS A 115 24.54 17.16 -13.95
C LYS A 115 24.00 18.31 -14.77
N GLN A 116 24.45 19.52 -14.44
CA GLN A 116 24.09 20.73 -15.16
C GLN A 116 24.39 20.49 -16.64
N GLY A 117 23.36 20.48 -17.48
CA GLY A 117 23.52 20.63 -18.92
C GLY A 117 22.99 19.51 -19.82
N GLU A 118 22.59 18.36 -19.35
CA GLU A 118 22.00 17.35 -20.25
C GLU A 118 20.47 17.43 -20.23
N GLN A 119 19.92 18.13 -21.23
CA GLN A 119 18.52 17.94 -21.59
C GLN A 119 18.38 16.55 -22.22
N ARG A 120 18.01 15.57 -21.41
CA ARG A 120 17.79 14.19 -21.89
C ARG A 120 16.49 14.16 -22.70
N THR A 121 16.60 13.75 -23.93
CA THR A 121 15.45 13.49 -24.79
C THR A 121 14.70 12.25 -24.27
N ALA A 122 13.36 12.22 -24.41
CA ALA A 122 12.55 11.07 -24.00
C ALA A 122 13.06 9.73 -24.55
N GLY A 123 13.62 9.72 -25.77
CA GLY A 123 14.25 8.55 -26.37
C GLY A 123 15.51 8.09 -25.64
N GLN A 124 16.34 9.03 -25.16
CA GLN A 124 17.54 8.69 -24.35
C GLN A 124 17.16 8.09 -23.00
N VAL A 125 16.14 8.64 -22.33
CA VAL A 125 15.62 8.09 -21.07
C VAL A 125 15.09 6.67 -21.28
N MET A 126 14.38 6.42 -22.40
CA MET A 126 13.84 5.10 -22.71
C MET A 126 14.95 4.08 -23.02
N THR A 127 15.98 4.50 -23.75
CA THR A 127 17.14 3.66 -24.03
C THR A 127 17.93 3.34 -22.76
N GLU A 128 18.11 4.33 -21.89
CA GLU A 128 18.78 4.14 -20.59
C GLU A 128 17.99 3.18 -19.70
N LEU A 129 16.66 3.32 -19.64
CA LEU A 129 15.78 2.40 -18.92
C LEU A 129 15.89 0.97 -19.48
N ALA A 130 15.87 0.82 -20.80
CA ALA A 130 16.04 -0.48 -21.43
C ALA A 130 17.41 -1.11 -21.10
N ASN A 131 18.48 -0.33 -21.13
CA ASN A 131 19.81 -0.80 -20.76
C ASN A 131 19.88 -1.23 -19.28
N VAL A 132 19.32 -0.44 -18.36
CA VAL A 132 19.24 -0.79 -16.95
C VAL A 132 18.48 -2.10 -16.73
N LEU A 133 17.38 -2.30 -17.45
CA LEU A 133 16.63 -3.56 -17.39
C LEU A 133 17.44 -4.74 -17.93
N LEU A 134 18.13 -4.56 -19.07
CA LEU A 134 19.00 -5.59 -19.63
C LEU A 134 20.14 -5.93 -18.68
N ASP A 135 20.81 -4.94 -18.13
CA ASP A 135 21.90 -5.12 -17.16
C ASP A 135 21.42 -5.82 -15.88
N PHE A 136 20.19 -5.53 -15.45
CA PHE A 136 19.58 -6.23 -14.33
C PHE A 136 19.46 -7.74 -14.60
N PHE A 137 18.95 -8.12 -15.79
CA PHE A 137 18.80 -9.54 -16.15
C PHE A 137 20.15 -10.25 -16.46
N HIS A 138 21.21 -9.49 -16.76
CA HIS A 138 22.56 -10.03 -16.95
C HIS A 138 23.34 -10.20 -15.64
N LYS A 139 22.82 -9.76 -14.50
CA LYS A 139 23.49 -9.95 -13.21
C LYS A 139 23.66 -11.42 -12.88
N ARG A 140 24.84 -11.75 -12.34
CA ARG A 140 25.17 -13.12 -11.91
C ARG A 140 24.11 -13.64 -10.94
N HIS A 141 23.58 -14.83 -11.20
CA HIS A 141 22.58 -15.51 -10.38
C HIS A 141 21.23 -14.79 -10.27
N ILE A 142 20.89 -13.84 -11.15
CA ILE A 142 19.65 -13.07 -11.07
C ILE A 142 18.41 -13.97 -11.09
N VAL A 143 18.41 -15.05 -11.89
CA VAL A 143 17.29 -16.00 -11.97
C VAL A 143 17.06 -16.67 -10.61
N TYR A 144 18.13 -17.05 -9.90
CA TYR A 144 18.03 -17.61 -8.54
C TYR A 144 17.40 -16.60 -7.56
N TYR A 145 17.87 -15.35 -7.59
CA TYR A 145 17.30 -14.30 -6.71
C TYR A 145 15.85 -14.00 -7.05
N LEU A 146 15.50 -13.92 -8.32
CA LEU A 146 14.12 -13.71 -8.73
C LEU A 146 13.22 -14.86 -8.28
N PHE A 147 13.64 -16.09 -8.49
CA PHE A 147 12.91 -17.27 -8.06
C PHE A 147 12.71 -17.29 -6.54
N PHE A 148 13.76 -16.99 -5.78
CA PHE A 148 13.70 -16.88 -4.33
C PHE A 148 12.71 -15.80 -3.88
N ILE A 149 12.78 -14.60 -4.46
CA ILE A 149 11.88 -13.49 -4.11
C ILE A 149 10.41 -13.84 -4.45
N ILE A 150 10.18 -14.46 -5.63
CA ILE A 150 8.83 -14.88 -6.04
C ILE A 150 8.28 -15.92 -5.07
N LEU A 151 9.05 -16.95 -4.73
CA LEU A 151 8.60 -17.99 -3.79
C LEU A 151 8.34 -17.43 -2.40
N TYR A 152 9.23 -16.56 -1.91
CA TYR A 152 9.08 -15.91 -0.61
C TYR A 152 7.80 -15.06 -0.56
N ARG A 153 7.59 -14.20 -1.56
CA ARG A 153 6.39 -13.36 -1.66
C ARG A 153 5.12 -14.16 -1.88
N PHE A 154 5.20 -15.25 -2.64
CA PHE A 154 4.09 -16.16 -2.85
C PHE A 154 3.65 -16.81 -1.54
N ALA A 155 4.58 -17.33 -0.75
CA ALA A 155 4.31 -17.94 0.55
C ALA A 155 3.65 -16.93 1.52
N GLU A 156 4.23 -15.73 1.65
CA GLU A 156 3.69 -14.64 2.47
C GLU A 156 2.27 -14.26 2.02
N GLY A 157 2.07 -14.02 0.72
CA GLY A 157 0.77 -13.65 0.17
C GLY A 157 -0.29 -14.73 0.34
N PHE A 158 0.10 -16.00 0.29
CA PHE A 158 -0.80 -17.13 0.54
C PHE A 158 -1.26 -17.18 1.99
N VAL A 159 -0.33 -17.07 2.94
CA VAL A 159 -0.62 -17.04 4.38
C VAL A 159 -1.56 -15.88 4.71
N MET A 160 -1.26 -14.68 4.21
CA MET A 160 -2.08 -13.49 4.43
C MET A 160 -3.54 -13.65 3.97
N LYS A 161 -3.78 -14.44 2.94
CA LYS A 161 -5.13 -14.70 2.40
C LYS A 161 -5.83 -15.88 3.07
N ILE A 162 -5.09 -16.93 3.39
CA ILE A 162 -5.68 -18.16 3.95
C ILE A 162 -6.01 -17.97 5.43
N VAL A 163 -5.17 -17.28 6.20
CA VAL A 163 -5.37 -17.10 7.64
C VAL A 163 -6.74 -16.48 7.98
N PRO A 164 -7.18 -15.36 7.40
CA PRO A 164 -8.50 -14.81 7.68
C PRO A 164 -9.65 -15.76 7.32
N LEU A 165 -9.52 -16.50 6.22
CA LEU A 165 -10.51 -17.49 5.81
C LEU A 165 -10.60 -18.64 6.81
N PHE A 166 -9.45 -19.14 7.27
CA PHE A 166 -9.38 -20.18 8.31
C PHE A 166 -9.98 -19.71 9.64
N LEU A 167 -9.68 -18.49 10.05
CA LEU A 167 -10.22 -17.90 11.28
C LEU A 167 -11.75 -17.78 11.24
N LYS A 168 -12.31 -17.46 10.06
CA LYS A 168 -13.76 -17.27 9.86
C LYS A 168 -14.51 -18.59 9.61
N ALA A 169 -13.87 -19.57 9.00
CA ALA A 169 -14.51 -20.85 8.66
C ALA A 169 -15.06 -21.54 9.91
N SER A 170 -16.22 -22.20 9.78
CA SER A 170 -16.86 -22.89 10.91
C SER A 170 -15.98 -24.02 11.45
N ARG A 171 -16.14 -24.34 12.73
CA ARG A 171 -15.42 -25.45 13.38
C ARG A 171 -15.73 -26.81 12.73
N GLU A 172 -16.93 -26.96 12.20
CA GLU A 172 -17.35 -28.16 11.47
C GLU A 172 -16.56 -28.39 10.17
N THR A 173 -16.11 -27.30 9.55
CA THR A 173 -15.28 -27.33 8.32
C THR A 173 -13.77 -27.23 8.62
N GLY A 174 -13.38 -27.34 9.89
CA GLY A 174 -11.98 -27.31 10.31
C GLY A 174 -11.41 -25.92 10.57
N GLY A 175 -12.23 -24.87 10.55
CA GLY A 175 -11.85 -23.51 10.91
C GLY A 175 -12.01 -23.20 12.41
N LEU A 176 -11.75 -21.97 12.81
CA LEU A 176 -11.91 -21.53 14.21
C LEU A 176 -13.29 -20.95 14.53
N GLY A 177 -14.07 -20.57 13.53
CA GLY A 177 -15.41 -20.01 13.71
C GLY A 177 -15.44 -18.67 14.45
N LEU A 178 -14.40 -17.84 14.27
CA LEU A 178 -14.32 -16.55 14.93
C LEU A 178 -15.25 -15.53 14.25
N SER A 179 -15.86 -14.70 15.06
CA SER A 179 -16.64 -13.55 14.60
C SER A 179 -15.72 -12.49 13.95
N GLU A 180 -16.29 -11.61 13.14
CA GLU A 180 -15.52 -10.52 12.52
C GLU A 180 -14.89 -9.59 13.56
N LYS A 181 -15.56 -9.40 14.71
CA LYS A 181 -15.07 -8.62 15.82
C LYS A 181 -13.84 -9.26 16.47
N GLU A 182 -13.85 -10.57 16.68
CA GLU A 182 -12.71 -11.33 17.23
C GLU A 182 -11.55 -11.37 16.25
N ILE A 183 -11.82 -11.54 14.95
CA ILE A 183 -10.79 -11.47 13.89
C ILE A 183 -10.16 -10.08 13.86
N GLY A 184 -10.96 -9.02 13.94
CA GLY A 184 -10.48 -7.64 14.00
C GLY A 184 -9.58 -7.39 15.21
N LEU A 185 -9.94 -7.95 16.36
CA LEU A 185 -9.16 -7.83 17.59
C LEU A 185 -7.86 -8.65 17.55
N TYR A 186 -7.96 -9.94 17.26
CA TYR A 186 -6.80 -10.85 17.34
C TYR A 186 -5.85 -10.66 16.16
N TYR A 187 -6.38 -10.72 14.94
CA TYR A 187 -5.55 -10.62 13.74
C TYR A 187 -5.21 -9.17 13.39
N GLY A 188 -6.18 -8.26 13.47
CA GLY A 188 -5.99 -6.85 13.17
C GLY A 188 -5.16 -6.13 14.22
N THR A 189 -5.59 -6.15 15.49
CA THR A 189 -4.98 -5.32 16.55
C THR A 189 -3.75 -6.00 17.15
N TYR A 190 -3.90 -7.22 17.70
CA TYR A 190 -2.77 -7.91 18.33
C TYR A 190 -1.73 -8.37 17.30
N GLY A 191 -2.16 -8.81 16.10
CA GLY A 191 -1.26 -9.15 15.03
C GLY A 191 -0.43 -7.97 14.54
N ALA A 192 -1.05 -6.79 14.39
CA ALA A 192 -0.34 -5.57 14.03
C ALA A 192 0.62 -5.10 15.13
N ALA A 193 0.22 -5.17 16.39
CA ALA A 193 1.09 -4.83 17.53
C ALA A 193 2.30 -5.76 17.59
N ALA A 194 2.09 -7.08 17.45
CA ALA A 194 3.16 -8.06 17.40
C ALA A 194 4.11 -7.84 16.23
N PHE A 195 3.58 -7.47 15.06
CA PHE A 195 4.39 -7.15 13.89
C PHE A 195 5.27 -5.92 14.14
N VAL A 196 4.72 -4.84 14.71
CA VAL A 196 5.49 -3.63 15.06
C VAL A 196 6.58 -3.96 16.07
N LEU A 197 6.29 -4.74 17.11
CA LEU A 197 7.27 -5.14 18.10
C LEU A 197 8.37 -6.06 17.55
N GLY A 198 8.04 -6.91 16.56
CA GLY A 198 8.99 -7.81 15.92
C GLY A 198 9.83 -7.16 14.82
N SER A 199 9.50 -5.95 14.40
CA SER A 199 10.27 -5.19 13.39
C SER A 199 11.40 -4.34 13.99
N TYR A 200 11.50 -4.30 15.32
CA TYR A 200 12.61 -3.71 16.08
C TYR A 200 13.61 -4.79 16.48
#